data_501802dd6191512cb3aa895d0bd0541e
#
_entry.id   501802dd6191512cb3aa895d0bd0541e
#
_cell.length_a   1.000
_cell.length_b   1.000
_cell.length_c   1.000
_cell.angle_alpha   90.00
_cell.angle_beta   90.00
_cell.angle_gamma   90.00
#
_symmetry.space_group_name_H-M   'P 1'
#
loop_
_entity.id
_entity.type
_entity.pdbx_description
1 polymer ?
#
loop_
_entity_poly.entity_id
_entity_poly.type
_entity_poly.pdbx_seq_one_letter_code
_entity_poly.pdbx_strand_id
1 'polypeptide(L)'
;MKALRPFTLLPAVLLLTGCASLQVGSEFQSGRQAMLRGNDEAALAYFQSVAQKDPNYTYGTAYPQGILSYVGRTEYSTGKLPQARQTLERALAANRREDVARLYLGLTLVRAGDRAQGVKEIEGAMKGMYDWIEYITEAQRFSFGQFWDPGRDLRSAIQTQLAMVSGREADTPKLIAEAEWLGKRMEEEGDRARRDETTQQSRDNEGGGRSGGQ
;
A
#
# COMPACT_ATOMS: atom_id res chain seq x y z
N MET A 1 -21.39 -29.29 -55.52
CA MET A 1 -21.74 -28.64 -54.27
C MET A 1 -20.50 -28.68 -53.37
N LYS A 2 -19.77 -27.55 -53.26
CA LYS A 2 -18.53 -27.43 -52.48
C LYS A 2 -18.89 -26.83 -51.10
N ALA A 3 -18.68 -27.58 -50.01
CA ALA A 3 -18.88 -27.12 -48.65
C ALA A 3 -17.76 -26.15 -48.26
N LEU A 4 -18.10 -24.89 -47.91
CA LEU A 4 -17.20 -23.92 -47.28
C LEU A 4 -17.03 -24.35 -45.81
N ARG A 5 -15.77 -24.58 -45.39
CA ARG A 5 -15.38 -24.74 -44.00
C ARG A 5 -15.33 -23.36 -43.32
N PRO A 6 -15.92 -23.18 -42.12
CA PRO A 6 -15.74 -21.95 -41.37
C PRO A 6 -14.33 -21.89 -40.81
N PHE A 7 -13.58 -20.87 -41.19
CA PHE A 7 -12.25 -20.54 -40.71
C PHE A 7 -12.39 -19.88 -39.34
N THR A 8 -11.85 -20.52 -38.33
CA THR A 8 -11.90 -20.13 -36.91
C THR A 8 -11.11 -18.84 -36.67
N LEU A 9 -11.82 -17.74 -36.38
CA LEU A 9 -11.28 -16.44 -35.92
C LEU A 9 -11.08 -16.38 -34.40
N LEU A 10 -10.36 -17.33 -33.80
CA LEU A 10 -10.29 -17.41 -32.32
C LEU A 10 -8.94 -17.09 -31.64
N PRO A 11 -7.86 -16.60 -32.27
CA PRO A 11 -6.67 -16.25 -31.46
C PRO A 11 -6.41 -14.77 -31.24
N ALA A 12 -7.20 -13.84 -31.81
CA ALA A 12 -6.87 -12.41 -31.77
C ALA A 12 -7.29 -11.67 -30.50
N VAL A 13 -8.23 -12.24 -29.71
CA VAL A 13 -8.78 -11.55 -28.52
C VAL A 13 -7.88 -11.70 -27.30
N LEU A 14 -7.09 -12.76 -27.20
CA LEU A 14 -6.22 -13.03 -26.03
C LEU A 14 -4.98 -12.12 -25.95
N LEU A 15 -4.55 -11.49 -27.03
CA LEU A 15 -3.37 -10.62 -27.05
C LEU A 15 -3.67 -9.17 -26.59
N LEU A 16 -4.92 -8.73 -26.60
CA LEU A 16 -5.30 -7.38 -26.21
C LEU A 16 -5.42 -7.20 -24.68
N THR A 17 -5.72 -8.24 -23.93
CA THR A 17 -5.86 -8.17 -22.47
C THR A 17 -4.51 -8.12 -21.75
N GLY A 18 -3.46 -8.72 -22.32
CA GLY A 18 -2.11 -8.70 -21.75
C GLY A 18 -1.45 -7.32 -21.78
N CYS A 19 -1.70 -6.51 -22.79
CA CYS A 19 -1.13 -5.16 -22.91
C CYS A 19 -1.76 -4.18 -21.90
N ALA A 20 -3.05 -4.32 -21.60
CA ALA A 20 -3.77 -3.42 -20.70
C ALA A 20 -3.27 -3.56 -19.24
N SER A 21 -3.04 -4.79 -18.75
CA SER A 21 -2.56 -5.02 -17.40
C SER A 21 -1.12 -4.56 -17.19
N LEU A 22 -0.24 -4.74 -18.19
CA LEU A 22 1.14 -4.22 -18.16
C LEU A 22 1.15 -2.69 -18.11
N GLN A 23 0.27 -2.03 -18.86
CA GLN A 23 0.16 -0.57 -18.86
C GLN A 23 -0.32 -0.03 -17.51
N VAL A 24 -1.33 -0.66 -16.88
CA VAL A 24 -1.82 -0.29 -15.56
C VAL A 24 -0.70 -0.39 -14.51
N GLY A 25 0.05 -1.50 -14.50
CA GLY A 25 1.18 -1.69 -13.59
C GLY A 25 2.29 -0.64 -13.79
N SER A 26 2.62 -0.31 -15.04
CA SER A 26 3.63 0.70 -15.39
C SER A 26 3.20 2.11 -14.94
N GLU A 27 1.94 2.48 -15.16
CA GLU A 27 1.40 3.76 -14.69
C GLU A 27 1.38 3.85 -13.16
N PHE A 28 1.01 2.76 -12.48
CA PHE A 28 1.06 2.71 -11.03
C PHE A 28 2.47 2.93 -10.49
N GLN A 29 3.50 2.29 -11.09
CA GLN A 29 4.89 2.51 -10.70
C GLN A 29 5.35 3.94 -10.96
N SER A 30 4.91 4.57 -12.04
CA SER A 30 5.17 5.99 -12.33
C SER A 30 4.57 6.89 -11.25
N GLY A 31 3.33 6.60 -10.82
CA GLY A 31 2.67 7.29 -9.71
C GLY A 31 3.45 7.14 -8.40
N ARG A 32 3.89 5.92 -8.07
CA ARG A 32 4.72 5.69 -6.87
C ARG A 32 6.05 6.45 -6.92
N GLN A 33 6.72 6.44 -8.04
CA GLN A 33 7.96 7.20 -8.19
C GLN A 33 7.74 8.70 -8.04
N ALA A 34 6.64 9.24 -8.57
CA ALA A 34 6.27 10.64 -8.40
C ALA A 34 6.02 10.96 -6.91
N MET A 35 5.24 10.12 -6.22
CA MET A 35 4.95 10.25 -4.79
C MET A 35 6.22 10.22 -3.93
N LEU A 36 7.13 9.27 -4.18
CA LEU A 36 8.39 9.16 -3.44
C LEU A 36 9.33 10.35 -3.65
N ARG A 37 9.20 11.07 -4.78
CA ARG A 37 9.93 12.32 -5.06
C ARG A 37 9.23 13.57 -4.55
N GLY A 38 8.07 13.43 -3.88
CA GLY A 38 7.27 14.57 -3.41
C GLY A 38 6.50 15.31 -4.51
N ASN A 39 6.36 14.69 -5.70
CA ASN A 39 5.53 15.25 -6.78
C ASN A 39 4.12 14.69 -6.69
N ASP A 40 3.38 15.13 -5.66
CA ASP A 40 2.07 14.58 -5.32
C ASP A 40 1.00 14.85 -6.39
N GLU A 41 1.08 15.97 -7.13
CA GLU A 41 0.15 16.26 -8.22
C GLU A 41 0.32 15.28 -9.40
N ALA A 42 1.56 14.98 -9.78
CA ALA A 42 1.81 13.98 -10.81
C ALA A 42 1.42 12.57 -10.32
N ALA A 43 1.72 12.25 -9.06
CA ALA A 43 1.32 10.98 -8.45
C ALA A 43 -0.19 10.79 -8.49
N LEU A 44 -0.95 11.83 -8.11
CA LEU A 44 -2.41 11.82 -8.14
C LEU A 44 -2.95 11.56 -9.54
N ALA A 45 -2.41 12.22 -10.56
CA ALA A 45 -2.84 12.01 -11.95
C ALA A 45 -2.64 10.56 -12.40
N TYR A 46 -1.48 9.95 -12.09
CA TYR A 46 -1.21 8.56 -12.41
C TYR A 46 -2.15 7.60 -11.65
N PHE A 47 -2.32 7.77 -10.35
CA PHE A 47 -3.19 6.88 -9.56
C PHE A 47 -4.65 7.00 -9.96
N GLN A 48 -5.14 8.19 -10.30
CA GLN A 48 -6.49 8.37 -10.84
C GLN A 48 -6.67 7.67 -12.19
N SER A 49 -5.66 7.73 -13.07
CA SER A 49 -5.68 6.99 -14.35
C SER A 49 -5.75 5.47 -14.12
N VAL A 50 -4.95 4.95 -13.18
CA VAL A 50 -5.01 3.53 -12.80
C VAL A 50 -6.38 3.16 -12.23
N ALA A 51 -6.94 3.97 -11.32
CA ALA A 51 -8.24 3.71 -10.71
C ALA A 51 -9.40 3.73 -11.72
N GLN A 52 -9.28 4.51 -12.80
CA GLN A 52 -10.25 4.52 -13.91
C GLN A 52 -10.17 3.26 -14.77
N LYS A 53 -8.97 2.72 -14.99
CA LYS A 53 -8.72 1.54 -15.83
C LYS A 53 -8.96 0.24 -15.06
N ASP A 54 -8.55 0.19 -13.80
CA ASP A 54 -8.72 -0.95 -12.91
C ASP A 54 -9.02 -0.45 -11.48
N PRO A 55 -10.29 -0.27 -11.12
CA PRO A 55 -10.69 0.18 -9.78
C PRO A 55 -10.38 -0.82 -8.67
N ASN A 56 -10.08 -2.09 -9.02
CA ASN A 56 -9.74 -3.15 -8.07
C ASN A 56 -8.22 -3.40 -8.00
N TYR A 57 -7.42 -2.59 -8.69
CA TYR A 57 -5.96 -2.74 -8.66
C TYR A 57 -5.44 -2.69 -7.23
N THR A 58 -4.60 -3.67 -6.88
CA THR A 58 -3.93 -3.76 -5.59
C THR A 58 -2.42 -3.87 -5.77
N TYR A 59 -1.68 -3.30 -4.85
CA TYR A 59 -0.23 -3.37 -4.83
C TYR A 59 0.29 -3.90 -3.48
N GLY A 60 1.30 -4.75 -3.56
CA GLY A 60 1.89 -5.44 -2.40
C GLY A 60 1.31 -6.84 -2.22
N THR A 61 2.18 -7.81 -1.90
CA THR A 61 1.80 -9.21 -1.66
C THR A 61 1.52 -9.48 -0.19
N ALA A 62 2.44 -9.11 0.67
CA ALA A 62 2.31 -9.33 2.11
C ALA A 62 1.38 -8.31 2.78
N TYR A 63 1.44 -7.05 2.35
CA TYR A 63 0.61 -5.95 2.85
C TYR A 63 -0.08 -5.24 1.69
N PRO A 64 -1.13 -5.83 1.10
CA PRO A 64 -1.77 -5.29 -0.09
C PRO A 64 -2.54 -4.01 0.20
N GLN A 65 -2.36 -3.01 -0.66
CA GLN A 65 -3.09 -1.74 -0.63
C GLN A 65 -3.83 -1.54 -1.96
N GLY A 66 -5.09 -1.16 -1.90
CA GLY A 66 -5.91 -0.87 -3.08
C GLY A 66 -5.57 0.47 -3.70
N ILE A 67 -5.86 0.61 -4.99
CA ILE A 67 -5.59 1.86 -5.73
C ILE A 67 -6.29 3.09 -5.10
N LEU A 68 -7.48 2.91 -4.51
CA LEU A 68 -8.20 4.00 -3.85
C LEU A 68 -7.45 4.53 -2.62
N SER A 69 -6.65 3.70 -1.92
CA SER A 69 -5.78 4.17 -0.84
C SER A 69 -4.71 5.12 -1.36
N TYR A 70 -4.09 4.80 -2.50
CA TYR A 70 -3.10 5.67 -3.14
C TYR A 70 -3.71 6.97 -3.65
N VAL A 71 -4.89 6.92 -4.27
CA VAL A 71 -5.63 8.12 -4.70
C VAL A 71 -5.95 9.01 -3.50
N GLY A 72 -6.61 8.46 -2.48
CA GLY A 72 -7.01 9.23 -1.30
C GLY A 72 -5.84 9.81 -0.51
N ARG A 73 -4.74 9.06 -0.39
CA ARG A 73 -3.49 9.52 0.21
C ARG A 73 -2.88 10.71 -0.55
N THR A 74 -2.86 10.66 -1.88
CA THR A 74 -2.34 11.77 -2.69
C THR A 74 -3.31 12.95 -2.78
N GLU A 75 -4.62 12.73 -2.72
CA GLU A 75 -5.61 13.80 -2.53
C GLU A 75 -5.39 14.53 -1.20
N TYR A 76 -5.08 13.80 -0.12
CA TYR A 76 -4.68 14.38 1.16
C TYR A 76 -3.41 15.24 1.02
N SER A 77 -2.34 14.70 0.41
CA SER A 77 -1.07 15.41 0.24
C SER A 77 -1.21 16.68 -0.61
N THR A 78 -2.11 16.67 -1.60
CA THR A 78 -2.41 17.82 -2.46
C THR A 78 -3.47 18.77 -1.86
N GLY A 79 -3.87 18.58 -0.60
CA GLY A 79 -4.81 19.45 0.10
C GLY A 79 -6.28 19.31 -0.31
N LYS A 80 -6.62 18.31 -1.14
CA LYS A 80 -7.98 18.04 -1.62
C LYS A 80 -8.78 17.24 -0.56
N LEU A 81 -8.90 17.81 0.65
CA LEU A 81 -9.43 17.09 1.82
C LEU A 81 -10.84 16.50 1.64
N PRO A 82 -11.81 17.20 1.00
CA PRO A 82 -13.15 16.61 0.78
C PRO A 82 -13.10 15.39 -0.13
N GLN A 83 -12.28 15.42 -1.19
CA GLN A 83 -12.09 14.28 -2.10
C GLN A 83 -11.37 13.14 -1.39
N ALA A 84 -10.27 13.44 -0.66
CA ALA A 84 -9.52 12.46 0.11
C ALA A 84 -10.43 11.70 1.08
N ARG A 85 -11.29 12.40 1.82
CA ARG A 85 -12.28 11.77 2.71
C ARG A 85 -13.17 10.78 1.96
N GLN A 86 -13.81 11.21 0.88
CA GLN A 86 -14.71 10.37 0.10
C GLN A 86 -14.00 9.15 -0.48
N THR A 87 -12.79 9.34 -1.02
CA THR A 87 -12.01 8.27 -1.64
C THR A 87 -11.56 7.25 -0.60
N LEU A 88 -11.06 7.70 0.57
CA LEU A 88 -10.61 6.82 1.64
C LEU A 88 -11.75 6.07 2.32
N GLU A 89 -12.91 6.70 2.49
CA GLU A 89 -14.13 6.01 2.96
C GLU A 89 -14.54 4.88 1.99
N ARG A 90 -14.43 5.11 0.67
CA ARG A 90 -14.68 4.07 -0.35
C ARG A 90 -13.63 2.96 -0.29
N ALA A 91 -12.35 3.28 -0.10
CA ALA A 91 -11.29 2.29 0.09
C ALA A 91 -11.61 1.37 1.28
N LEU A 92 -11.98 1.94 2.41
CA LEU A 92 -12.34 1.19 3.63
C LEU A 92 -13.68 0.44 3.52
N ALA A 93 -14.62 0.91 2.70
CA ALA A 93 -15.83 0.17 2.39
C ALA A 93 -15.54 -1.10 1.59
N ALA A 94 -14.54 -1.05 0.67
CA ALA A 94 -14.08 -2.20 -0.10
C ALA A 94 -13.22 -3.16 0.75
N ASN A 95 -12.31 -2.62 1.57
CA ASN A 95 -11.47 -3.40 2.45
C ASN A 95 -11.26 -2.70 3.81
N ARG A 96 -11.96 -3.17 4.83
CA ARG A 96 -11.88 -2.60 6.19
C ARG A 96 -10.52 -2.79 6.87
N ARG A 97 -9.65 -3.65 6.34
CA ARG A 97 -8.33 -3.95 6.90
C ARG A 97 -7.20 -3.13 6.24
N GLU A 98 -7.55 -2.14 5.45
CA GLU A 98 -6.57 -1.23 4.85
C GLU A 98 -6.16 -0.14 5.85
N ASP A 99 -5.23 -0.48 6.75
CA ASP A 99 -4.84 0.42 7.84
C ASP A 99 -4.16 1.70 7.34
N VAL A 100 -3.47 1.66 6.19
CA VAL A 100 -2.92 2.89 5.57
C VAL A 100 -4.04 3.81 5.10
N ALA A 101 -5.10 3.28 4.46
CA ALA A 101 -6.27 4.08 4.09
C ALA A 101 -6.94 4.69 5.32
N ARG A 102 -7.08 3.91 6.40
CA ARG A 102 -7.64 4.38 7.69
C ARG A 102 -6.78 5.49 8.29
N LEU A 103 -5.46 5.35 8.26
CA LEU A 103 -4.53 6.36 8.76
C LEU A 103 -4.73 7.70 8.05
N TYR A 104 -4.77 7.67 6.71
CA TYR A 104 -4.97 8.89 5.92
C TYR A 104 -6.39 9.44 6.00
N LEU A 105 -7.40 8.61 6.23
CA LEU A 105 -8.74 9.10 6.58
C LEU A 105 -8.71 9.87 7.90
N GLY A 106 -8.07 9.33 8.92
CA GLY A 106 -7.89 10.00 10.20
C GLY A 106 -7.16 11.34 10.06
N LEU A 107 -6.04 11.37 9.33
CA LEU A 107 -5.30 12.59 9.01
C LEU A 107 -6.16 13.63 8.27
N THR A 108 -6.96 13.16 7.30
CA THR A 108 -7.89 14.01 6.55
C THR A 108 -8.94 14.64 7.46
N LEU A 109 -9.52 13.86 8.36
CA LEU A 109 -10.52 14.33 9.32
C LEU A 109 -9.94 15.34 10.30
N VAL A 110 -8.74 15.08 10.84
CA VAL A 110 -8.04 16.03 11.73
C VAL A 110 -7.81 17.36 11.03
N ARG A 111 -7.30 17.35 9.80
CA ARG A 111 -7.06 18.58 9.01
C ARG A 111 -8.36 19.29 8.61
N ALA A 112 -9.45 18.55 8.43
CA ALA A 112 -10.76 19.10 8.14
C ALA A 112 -11.50 19.65 9.37
N GLY A 113 -10.92 19.54 10.58
CA GLY A 113 -11.48 20.05 11.83
C GLY A 113 -12.25 19.02 12.68
N ASP A 114 -12.48 17.81 12.16
CA ASP A 114 -13.09 16.70 12.91
C ASP A 114 -12.01 15.92 13.67
N ARG A 115 -11.40 16.60 14.67
CA ARG A 115 -10.28 16.06 15.44
C ARG A 115 -10.64 14.78 16.19
N ALA A 116 -11.82 14.71 16.79
CA ALA A 116 -12.21 13.58 17.63
C ALA A 116 -12.30 12.27 16.81
N GLN A 117 -13.00 12.33 15.68
CA GLN A 117 -13.11 11.18 14.79
C GLN A 117 -11.77 10.85 14.13
N GLY A 118 -11.02 11.88 13.70
CA GLY A 118 -9.73 11.69 13.05
C GLY A 118 -8.69 11.00 13.96
N VAL A 119 -8.61 11.41 15.23
CA VAL A 119 -7.73 10.76 16.23
C VAL A 119 -8.12 9.29 16.43
N LYS A 120 -9.42 8.99 16.49
CA LYS A 120 -9.91 7.60 16.62
C LYS A 120 -9.51 6.73 15.41
N GLU A 121 -9.60 7.27 14.19
CA GLU A 121 -9.19 6.55 12.98
C GLU A 121 -7.66 6.34 12.95
N ILE A 122 -6.86 7.35 13.33
CA ILE A 122 -5.39 7.24 13.44
C ILE A 122 -5.01 6.15 14.46
N GLU A 123 -5.62 6.17 15.65
CA GLU A 123 -5.38 5.16 16.68
C GLU A 123 -5.73 3.75 16.20
N GLY A 124 -6.89 3.60 15.54
CA GLY A 124 -7.31 2.32 14.98
C GLY A 124 -6.38 1.81 13.90
N ALA A 125 -5.88 2.70 13.03
CA ALA A 125 -4.91 2.36 12.00
C ALA A 125 -3.57 1.91 12.60
N MET A 126 -3.05 2.64 13.59
CA MET A 126 -1.81 2.29 14.29
C MET A 126 -1.90 0.92 14.96
N LYS A 127 -3.03 0.62 15.63
CA LYS A 127 -3.27 -0.70 16.22
C LYS A 127 -3.30 -1.80 15.15
N GLY A 128 -4.02 -1.57 14.06
CA GLY A 128 -4.09 -2.54 12.96
C GLY A 128 -2.73 -2.83 12.33
N MET A 129 -1.92 -1.79 12.08
CA MET A 129 -0.54 -1.95 11.58
C MET A 129 0.35 -2.72 12.55
N TYR A 130 0.27 -2.39 13.85
CA TYR A 130 1.03 -3.09 14.89
C TYR A 130 0.67 -4.57 14.94
N ASP A 131 -0.62 -4.88 15.05
CA ASP A 131 -1.14 -6.24 15.14
C ASP A 131 -0.78 -7.06 13.90
N TRP A 132 -0.83 -6.44 12.72
CA TRP A 132 -0.43 -7.09 11.47
C TRP A 132 1.07 -7.42 11.46
N ILE A 133 1.94 -6.47 11.84
CA ILE A 133 3.40 -6.71 11.89
C ILE A 133 3.72 -7.81 12.92
N GLU A 134 3.15 -7.77 14.12
CA GLU A 134 3.33 -8.83 15.13
C GLU A 134 2.89 -10.19 14.57
N TYR A 135 1.71 -10.24 13.95
CA TYR A 135 1.21 -11.48 13.37
C TYR A 135 2.15 -12.06 12.31
N ILE A 136 2.60 -11.28 11.32
CA ILE A 136 3.44 -11.82 10.25
C ILE A 136 4.84 -12.17 10.72
N THR A 137 5.43 -11.40 11.62
CA THR A 137 6.76 -11.68 12.15
C THR A 137 6.78 -12.93 13.04
N GLU A 138 5.65 -13.31 13.61
CA GLU A 138 5.50 -14.55 14.39
C GLU A 138 5.07 -15.72 13.49
N ALA A 139 3.94 -15.57 12.77
CA ALA A 139 3.34 -16.65 12.00
C ALA A 139 4.16 -17.01 10.74
N GLN A 140 4.89 -16.05 10.18
CA GLN A 140 5.69 -16.20 8.95
C GLN A 140 7.20 -15.99 9.20
N ARG A 141 7.67 -16.23 10.41
CA ARG A 141 9.07 -15.97 10.83
C ARG A 141 10.14 -16.74 10.05
N PHE A 142 9.78 -17.87 9.42
CA PHE A 142 10.69 -18.67 8.61
C PHE A 142 10.52 -18.43 7.09
N SER A 143 9.69 -17.47 6.71
CA SER A 143 9.44 -17.07 5.32
C SER A 143 9.50 -15.55 5.19
N PHE A 144 8.56 -14.92 4.49
CA PHE A 144 8.59 -13.47 4.26
C PHE A 144 8.49 -12.60 5.53
N GLY A 145 7.92 -13.11 6.63
CA GLY A 145 7.78 -12.37 7.89
C GLY A 145 9.13 -12.00 8.53
N GLN A 146 10.20 -12.78 8.30
CA GLN A 146 11.54 -12.47 8.82
C GLN A 146 12.12 -11.17 8.26
N PHE A 147 11.64 -10.71 7.11
CA PHE A 147 12.10 -9.50 6.46
C PHE A 147 11.35 -8.23 6.92
N TRP A 148 10.29 -8.37 7.71
CA TRP A 148 9.49 -7.26 8.21
C TRP A 148 9.97 -6.80 9.58
N ASP A 149 10.28 -5.52 9.71
CA ASP A 149 10.65 -4.83 10.96
C ASP A 149 11.61 -5.65 11.85
N PRO A 150 12.75 -6.16 11.31
CA PRO A 150 13.64 -7.05 12.05
C PRO A 150 14.28 -6.37 13.26
N GLY A 151 14.49 -5.06 13.21
CA GLY A 151 14.97 -4.23 14.32
C GLY A 151 13.89 -3.84 15.34
N ARG A 152 12.62 -4.16 15.08
CA ARG A 152 11.44 -3.71 15.87
C ARG A 152 11.26 -2.19 15.92
N ASP A 153 11.91 -1.43 15.03
CA ASP A 153 11.90 0.03 15.05
C ASP A 153 10.51 0.58 14.75
N LEU A 154 9.81 -0.03 13.78
CA LEU A 154 8.48 0.39 13.38
C LEU A 154 7.45 0.09 14.47
N ARG A 155 7.49 -1.12 15.06
CA ARG A 155 6.63 -1.49 16.21
C ARG A 155 6.87 -0.61 17.42
N SER A 156 8.13 -0.33 17.74
CA SER A 156 8.49 0.55 18.86
C SER A 156 7.98 1.99 18.65
N ALA A 157 8.10 2.49 17.43
CA ALA A 157 7.56 3.81 17.06
C ALA A 157 6.03 3.85 17.18
N ILE A 158 5.32 2.83 16.67
CA ILE A 158 3.85 2.73 16.80
C ILE A 158 3.42 2.71 18.26
N GLN A 159 4.06 1.91 19.10
CA GLN A 159 3.75 1.86 20.55
C GLN A 159 3.93 3.23 21.23
N THR A 160 5.02 3.92 20.91
CA THR A 160 5.28 5.27 21.42
C THR A 160 4.20 6.26 20.99
N GLN A 161 3.80 6.21 19.73
CA GLN A 161 2.76 7.09 19.18
C GLN A 161 1.38 6.78 19.78
N LEU A 162 1.03 5.50 19.96
CA LEU A 162 -0.20 5.09 20.63
C LEU A 162 -0.27 5.60 22.06
N ALA A 163 0.84 5.55 22.80
CA ALA A 163 0.90 6.09 24.15
C ALA A 163 0.67 7.61 24.18
N MET A 164 1.18 8.35 23.20
CA MET A 164 0.94 9.80 23.05
C MET A 164 -0.51 10.13 22.70
N VAL A 165 -1.12 9.37 21.79
CA VAL A 165 -2.51 9.58 21.36
C VAL A 165 -3.50 9.33 22.49
N SER A 166 -3.22 8.35 23.35
CA SER A 166 -4.06 8.02 24.52
C SER A 166 -3.98 9.08 25.62
N GLY A 167 -3.03 10.01 25.55
CA GLY A 167 -2.91 11.15 26.48
C GLY A 167 -3.96 12.24 26.20
N ARG A 168 -4.45 12.90 27.30
CA ARG A 168 -5.54 13.92 27.18
C ARG A 168 -5.17 15.17 26.38
N GLU A 169 -3.89 15.44 26.13
CA GLU A 169 -3.37 16.64 25.44
C GLU A 169 -2.42 16.26 24.28
N ALA A 170 -2.89 15.40 23.36
CA ALA A 170 -2.11 15.13 22.16
C ALA A 170 -1.93 16.42 21.34
N ASP A 171 -0.69 16.88 21.19
CA ASP A 171 -0.33 17.98 20.28
C ASP A 171 -0.73 17.60 18.86
N THR A 172 -1.73 18.32 18.30
CA THR A 172 -2.27 17.99 16.99
C THR A 172 -1.25 18.08 15.86
N PRO A 173 -0.40 19.12 15.76
CA PRO A 173 0.69 19.16 14.79
C PRO A 173 1.65 17.97 14.89
N LYS A 174 2.03 17.59 16.09
CA LYS A 174 2.90 16.43 16.31
C LYS A 174 2.22 15.13 15.91
N LEU A 175 0.96 14.94 16.26
CA LEU A 175 0.19 13.76 15.86
C LEU A 175 0.12 13.62 14.32
N ILE A 176 -0.13 14.73 13.62
CA ILE A 176 -0.16 14.74 12.14
C ILE A 176 1.20 14.31 11.59
N ALA A 177 2.28 14.94 12.05
CA ALA A 177 3.63 14.65 11.56
C ALA A 177 4.03 13.18 11.79
N GLU A 178 3.75 12.65 12.97
CA GLU A 178 4.06 11.26 13.32
C GLU A 178 3.21 10.25 12.52
N ALA A 179 1.92 10.55 12.29
CA ALA A 179 1.06 9.69 11.49
C ALA A 179 1.45 9.72 10.00
N GLU A 180 1.82 10.88 9.45
CA GLU A 180 2.36 11.00 8.08
C GLU A 180 3.67 10.22 7.93
N TRP A 181 4.56 10.35 8.91
CA TRP A 181 5.81 9.59 8.97
C TRP A 181 5.54 8.08 8.98
N LEU A 182 4.59 7.62 9.80
CA LEU A 182 4.22 6.19 9.87
C LEU A 182 3.70 5.68 8.53
N GLY A 183 2.82 6.41 7.87
CA GLY A 183 2.30 6.03 6.55
C GLY A 183 3.40 5.90 5.50
N LYS A 184 4.41 6.78 5.53
CA LYS A 184 5.59 6.69 4.67
C LYS A 184 6.46 5.49 5.04
N ARG A 185 6.72 5.27 6.32
CA ARG A 185 7.56 4.15 6.79
C ARG A 185 6.96 2.78 6.48
N MET A 186 5.64 2.62 6.55
CA MET A 186 4.98 1.37 6.14
C MET A 186 5.20 1.06 4.66
N GLU A 187 5.19 2.07 3.79
CA GLU A 187 5.49 1.92 2.36
C GLU A 187 6.95 1.52 2.12
N GLU A 188 7.89 2.22 2.76
CA GLU A 188 9.33 1.95 2.67
C GLU A 188 9.68 0.56 3.20
N GLU A 189 9.04 0.15 4.29
CA GLU A 189 9.23 -1.15 4.91
C GLU A 189 8.76 -2.29 4.00
N GLY A 190 7.60 -2.13 3.37
CA GLY A 190 7.11 -3.10 2.38
C GLY A 190 8.05 -3.25 1.18
N ASP A 191 8.65 -2.15 0.74
CA ASP A 191 9.65 -2.20 -0.35
C ASP A 191 10.96 -2.84 0.09
N ARG A 192 11.41 -2.55 1.31
CA ARG A 192 12.61 -3.15 1.88
C ARG A 192 12.43 -4.66 2.05
N ALA A 193 11.38 -5.09 2.72
CA ALA A 193 11.11 -6.51 2.97
C ALA A 193 11.06 -7.30 1.66
N ARG A 194 10.45 -6.75 0.61
CA ARG A 194 10.37 -7.38 -0.72
C ARG A 194 11.74 -7.53 -1.39
N ARG A 195 12.60 -6.50 -1.29
CA ARG A 195 13.98 -6.57 -1.83
C ARG A 195 14.80 -7.63 -1.09
N ASP A 196 14.70 -7.67 0.23
CA ASP A 196 15.45 -8.60 1.06
C ASP A 196 15.03 -10.06 0.78
N GLU A 197 13.72 -10.31 0.64
CA GLU A 197 13.16 -11.60 0.25
C GLU A 197 13.68 -12.04 -1.13
N THR A 198 13.62 -11.16 -2.13
CA THR A 198 14.13 -11.46 -3.48
C THR A 198 15.62 -11.78 -3.47
N THR A 199 16.39 -11.02 -2.69
CA THR A 199 17.85 -11.25 -2.55
C THR A 199 18.14 -12.59 -1.91
N GLN A 200 17.39 -12.98 -0.88
CA GLN A 200 17.53 -14.27 -0.23
C GLN A 200 17.21 -15.42 -1.18
N GLN A 201 16.08 -15.33 -1.90
CA GLN A 201 15.70 -16.35 -2.90
C GLN A 201 16.77 -16.55 -3.98
N SER A 202 17.40 -15.45 -4.43
CA SER A 202 18.49 -15.53 -5.42
C SER A 202 19.70 -16.27 -4.87
N ARG A 203 20.10 -16.00 -3.63
CA ARG A 203 21.21 -16.69 -2.95
C ARG A 203 20.95 -18.18 -2.75
N ASP A 204 19.73 -18.54 -2.35
CA ASP A 204 19.33 -19.93 -2.14
C ASP A 204 19.38 -20.73 -3.45
N ASN A 205 18.96 -20.12 -4.56
CA ASN A 205 19.02 -20.72 -5.89
C ASN A 205 20.48 -20.92 -6.38
N GLU A 206 21.38 -19.98 -6.12
CA GLU A 206 22.80 -20.08 -6.47
C GLU A 206 23.52 -21.13 -5.60
N GLY A 207 23.17 -21.23 -4.32
CA GLY A 207 23.73 -22.21 -3.38
C GLY A 207 23.31 -23.65 -3.70
N GLY A 208 22.06 -23.86 -4.11
CA GLY A 208 21.52 -25.17 -4.50
C GLY A 208 22.15 -25.77 -5.77
N GLY A 209 22.61 -24.91 -6.69
CA GLY A 209 23.26 -25.36 -7.93
C GLY A 209 24.69 -25.90 -7.77
N ARG A 210 25.36 -25.67 -6.64
CA ARG A 210 26.74 -26.12 -6.39
C ARG A 210 26.88 -27.48 -5.71
N SER A 211 25.80 -28.03 -5.14
CA SER A 211 25.86 -29.31 -4.41
C SER A 211 25.53 -30.56 -5.28
N GLY A 212 25.25 -30.40 -6.56
CA GLY A 212 24.89 -31.50 -7.48
C GLY A 212 26.01 -32.01 -8.40
N GLY A 213 27.28 -31.63 -8.16
CA GLY A 213 28.41 -31.98 -9.01
C GLY A 213 29.56 -32.62 -8.23
N GLN A 214 29.35 -33.80 -7.66
CA GLN A 214 30.42 -34.76 -7.26
C GLN A 214 29.98 -36.17 -7.57
#